data_834c7dde8ce79b728cbb1cc8b1931d4f
#
_entry.id   834c7dde8ce79b728cbb1cc8b1931d4f
#
_cell.length_a   1.000
_cell.length_b   1.000
_cell.length_c   1.000
_cell.angle_alpha   90.00
_cell.angle_beta   90.00
_cell.angle_gamma   90.00
#
_symmetry.space_group_name_H-M   'P 1'
#
loop_
_entity.id
_entity.type
_entity.pdbx_description
1 polymer ?
#
loop_
_entity_poly.entity_id
_entity_poly.type
_entity_poly.pdbx_seq_one_letter_code
_entity_poly.pdbx_strand_id
1 'polypeptide(L)'
;MQINQWISEFLARRGLKHPDERPLFAYKTSTDEFESLKRLLQNYADKFHLSRHYPAAWLLFAAEWWKRDYAGGAWRWGPLCEAAGLKSLSHDKIRNLVIDGHQQWCLQTSIKTEGKRFIGLVAMSGGLPMRLVESAQGGLARLLRMVTEQALHYNLHDEQLRQAVEAQAALLPVCYQQSPVYELLDNLIKAVLHIRATYELHDVSDPIGKLQKECPDWEDIFPITLDSQAAASLIKG
;
A
#
# COMPACT_ATOMS: atom_id res chain seq x y z
N MET A 1 2.48 -25.76 -6.27
CA MET A 1 3.55 -24.80 -5.92
C MET A 1 3.64 -24.67 -4.42
N GLN A 2 4.84 -24.64 -3.84
CA GLN A 2 5.04 -24.45 -2.40
C GLN A 2 5.16 -22.94 -2.09
N ILE A 3 4.85 -22.54 -0.84
CA ILE A 3 4.88 -21.12 -0.43
C ILE A 3 6.28 -20.51 -0.56
N ASN A 4 7.32 -21.23 -0.13
CA ASN A 4 8.71 -20.76 -0.27
C ASN A 4 9.12 -20.57 -1.72
N GLN A 5 8.69 -21.45 -2.61
CA GLN A 5 8.95 -21.33 -4.05
C GLN A 5 8.26 -20.09 -4.62
N TRP A 6 6.99 -19.86 -4.27
CA TRP A 6 6.24 -18.69 -4.71
C TRP A 6 6.92 -17.38 -4.27
N ILE A 7 7.33 -17.29 -2.99
CA ILE A 7 8.05 -16.11 -2.46
C ILE A 7 9.38 -15.91 -3.21
N SER A 8 10.13 -16.99 -3.45
CA SER A 8 11.41 -16.90 -4.17
C SER A 8 11.21 -16.42 -5.61
N GLU A 9 10.19 -16.91 -6.31
CA GLU A 9 9.85 -16.46 -7.67
C GLU A 9 9.35 -15.02 -7.69
N PHE A 10 8.57 -14.60 -6.68
CA PHE A 10 8.10 -13.24 -6.51
C PHE A 10 9.27 -12.25 -6.34
N LEU A 11 10.24 -12.59 -5.50
CA LEU A 11 11.46 -11.80 -5.29
C LEU A 11 12.36 -11.80 -6.52
N ALA A 12 12.55 -12.96 -7.16
CA ALA A 12 13.40 -13.10 -8.35
C ALA A 12 12.93 -12.23 -9.52
N ARG A 13 11.61 -12.09 -9.73
CA ARG A 13 11.04 -11.19 -10.74
C ARG A 13 11.41 -9.71 -10.49
N ARG A 14 11.79 -9.36 -9.27
CA ARG A 14 12.25 -8.01 -8.85
C ARG A 14 13.77 -7.91 -8.74
N GLY A 15 14.49 -8.91 -9.25
CA GLY A 15 15.96 -8.96 -9.18
C GLY A 15 16.53 -9.26 -7.79
N LEU A 16 15.67 -9.74 -6.86
CA LEU A 16 16.04 -9.96 -5.47
C LEU A 16 16.18 -11.44 -5.16
N LYS A 17 17.16 -11.79 -4.30
CA LYS A 17 17.30 -13.13 -3.72
C LYS A 17 16.64 -13.23 -2.34
N HIS A 18 16.61 -12.14 -1.62
CA HIS A 18 16.05 -12.01 -0.27
C HIS A 18 15.28 -10.69 -0.16
N PRO A 19 14.35 -10.54 0.81
CA PRO A 19 13.78 -9.26 1.16
C PRO A 19 14.86 -8.22 1.47
N ASP A 20 14.63 -6.97 1.12
CA ASP A 20 15.58 -5.86 1.21
C ASP A 20 15.06 -4.71 2.10
N GLU A 21 14.28 -5.05 3.11
CA GLU A 21 13.75 -4.15 4.15
C GLU A 21 12.74 -3.10 3.67
N ARG A 22 12.50 -3.02 2.34
CA ARG A 22 11.48 -2.11 1.82
C ARG A 22 10.07 -2.51 2.29
N PRO A 23 9.14 -1.56 2.47
CA PRO A 23 7.76 -1.87 2.79
C PRO A 23 7.10 -2.68 1.66
N LEU A 24 6.11 -3.54 2.00
CA LEU A 24 5.52 -4.49 1.06
C LEU A 24 4.87 -3.82 -0.15
N PHE A 25 4.29 -2.62 0.02
CA PHE A 25 3.71 -1.87 -1.10
C PHE A 25 4.74 -1.51 -2.18
N ALA A 26 6.03 -1.32 -1.79
CA ALA A 26 7.10 -0.97 -2.71
C ALA A 26 7.52 -2.12 -3.64
N TYR A 27 7.08 -3.36 -3.37
CA TYR A 27 7.25 -4.48 -4.31
C TYR A 27 6.28 -4.42 -5.49
N LYS A 28 5.29 -3.52 -5.49
CA LYS A 28 4.32 -3.33 -6.60
C LYS A 28 3.71 -4.66 -7.07
N THR A 29 3.03 -5.38 -6.17
CA THR A 29 2.42 -6.68 -6.46
C THR A 29 1.34 -6.53 -7.55
N SER A 30 1.46 -7.28 -8.64
CA SER A 30 0.44 -7.28 -9.69
C SER A 30 -0.86 -7.97 -9.26
N THR A 31 -1.94 -7.77 -10.01
CA THR A 31 -3.21 -8.43 -9.75
C THR A 31 -3.10 -9.95 -9.88
N ASP A 32 -2.37 -10.43 -10.89
CA ASP A 32 -2.16 -11.87 -11.10
C ASP A 32 -1.35 -12.51 -9.96
N GLU A 33 -0.32 -11.80 -9.47
CA GLU A 33 0.46 -12.23 -8.31
C GLU A 33 -0.42 -12.29 -7.05
N PHE A 34 -1.25 -11.27 -6.82
CA PHE A 34 -2.18 -11.24 -5.69
C PHE A 34 -3.18 -12.39 -5.73
N GLU A 35 -3.82 -12.64 -6.87
CA GLU A 35 -4.78 -13.74 -7.03
C GLU A 35 -4.09 -15.12 -6.96
N SER A 36 -2.86 -15.23 -7.44
CA SER A 36 -2.04 -16.43 -7.29
C SER A 36 -1.70 -16.70 -5.83
N LEU A 37 -1.30 -15.66 -5.09
CA LEU A 37 -1.00 -15.72 -3.66
C LEU A 37 -2.23 -16.11 -2.84
N LYS A 38 -3.38 -15.50 -3.13
CA LYS A 38 -4.66 -15.81 -2.50
C LYS A 38 -5.01 -17.29 -2.62
N ARG A 39 -4.99 -17.81 -3.86
CA ARG A 39 -5.25 -19.24 -4.11
C ARG A 39 -4.27 -20.15 -3.38
N LEU A 40 -3.00 -19.75 -3.33
CA LEU A 40 -1.98 -20.51 -2.61
C LEU A 40 -2.28 -20.56 -1.11
N LEU A 41 -2.61 -19.43 -0.48
CA LEU A 41 -2.96 -19.37 0.95
C LEU A 41 -4.20 -20.20 1.27
N GLN A 42 -5.24 -20.13 0.43
CA GLN A 42 -6.45 -20.94 0.57
C GLN A 42 -6.14 -22.45 0.55
N ASN A 43 -5.23 -22.90 -0.31
CA ASN A 43 -4.80 -24.30 -0.38
C ASN A 43 -3.99 -24.75 0.86
N TYR A 44 -3.42 -23.81 1.61
CA TYR A 44 -2.67 -24.06 2.84
C TYR A 44 -3.46 -23.73 4.11
N ALA A 45 -4.71 -23.29 4.01
CA ALA A 45 -5.50 -22.78 5.13
C ALA A 45 -5.60 -23.74 6.33
N ASP A 46 -5.82 -25.04 6.06
CA ASP A 46 -5.89 -26.07 7.11
C ASP A 46 -4.51 -26.51 7.64
N LYS A 47 -3.44 -26.17 6.93
CA LYS A 47 -2.05 -26.60 7.20
C LYS A 47 -1.09 -25.44 7.37
N PHE A 48 -1.59 -24.24 7.61
CA PHE A 48 -0.78 -23.03 7.65
C PHE A 48 0.36 -23.09 8.67
N HIS A 49 0.14 -23.78 9.80
CA HIS A 49 1.14 -23.99 10.86
C HIS A 49 2.30 -24.94 10.45
N LEU A 50 2.14 -25.68 9.36
CA LEU A 50 3.19 -26.58 8.86
C LEU A 50 4.21 -25.88 7.94
N SER A 51 3.91 -24.71 7.45
CA SER A 51 4.82 -23.97 6.57
C SER A 51 5.48 -22.81 7.30
N ARG A 52 6.81 -22.90 7.44
CA ARG A 52 7.62 -21.82 8.02
C ARG A 52 7.45 -20.47 7.31
N HIS A 53 7.16 -20.48 6.00
CA HIS A 53 7.05 -19.27 5.18
C HIS A 53 5.60 -18.78 5.05
N TYR A 54 4.64 -19.45 5.68
CA TYR A 54 3.24 -19.00 5.64
C TYR A 54 3.06 -17.58 6.19
N PRO A 55 3.68 -17.17 7.31
CA PRO A 55 3.54 -15.83 7.84
C PRO A 55 3.98 -14.74 6.85
N ALA A 56 5.08 -14.95 6.11
CA ALA A 56 5.53 -13.99 5.10
C ALA A 56 4.52 -13.86 3.95
N ALA A 57 4.03 -14.98 3.42
CA ALA A 57 3.01 -14.99 2.37
C ALA A 57 1.71 -14.34 2.85
N TRP A 58 1.28 -14.67 4.07
CA TRP A 58 0.07 -14.12 4.66
C TRP A 58 0.19 -12.60 4.89
N LEU A 59 1.33 -12.11 5.38
CA LEU A 59 1.52 -10.67 5.60
C LEU A 59 1.52 -9.90 4.27
N LEU A 60 2.16 -10.43 3.22
CA LEU A 60 2.10 -9.83 1.89
C LEU A 60 0.66 -9.78 1.37
N PHE A 61 -0.08 -10.89 1.53
CA PHE A 61 -1.50 -10.93 1.16
C PHE A 61 -2.32 -9.92 1.97
N ALA A 62 -2.09 -9.83 3.29
CA ALA A 62 -2.80 -8.90 4.17
C ALA A 62 -2.54 -7.43 3.78
N ALA A 63 -1.28 -7.10 3.44
CA ALA A 63 -0.88 -5.78 2.98
C ALA A 63 -1.54 -5.42 1.64
N GLU A 64 -1.56 -6.36 0.68
CA GLU A 64 -2.21 -6.17 -0.61
C GLU A 64 -3.73 -6.11 -0.51
N TRP A 65 -4.34 -6.94 0.34
CA TRP A 65 -5.77 -6.90 0.62
C TRP A 65 -6.16 -5.56 1.27
N TRP A 66 -5.36 -5.07 2.23
CA TRP A 66 -5.53 -3.76 2.81
C TRP A 66 -5.55 -2.68 1.72
N LYS A 67 -4.58 -2.69 0.82
CA LYS A 67 -4.47 -1.71 -0.25
C LYS A 67 -5.66 -1.74 -1.20
N ARG A 68 -6.14 -2.93 -1.58
CA ARG A 68 -7.16 -3.13 -2.63
C ARG A 68 -8.59 -3.07 -2.10
N ASP A 69 -8.84 -3.67 -0.94
CA ASP A 69 -10.19 -3.98 -0.46
C ASP A 69 -10.64 -3.14 0.74
N TYR A 70 -9.72 -2.54 1.50
CA TYR A 70 -10.10 -1.73 2.64
C TYR A 70 -10.74 -0.41 2.19
N ALA A 71 -12.03 -0.25 2.56
CA ALA A 71 -12.85 0.92 2.17
C ALA A 71 -13.03 1.94 3.33
N GLY A 72 -12.26 1.83 4.40
CA GLY A 72 -12.40 2.68 5.59
C GLY A 72 -13.30 2.07 6.66
N GLY A 73 -13.49 2.81 7.75
CA GLY A 73 -14.30 2.38 8.90
C GLY A 73 -13.52 1.52 9.90
N ALA A 74 -14.26 0.85 10.79
CA ALA A 74 -13.66 0.01 11.82
C ALA A 74 -13.04 -1.25 11.22
N TRP A 75 -11.76 -1.46 11.52
CA TRP A 75 -11.05 -2.66 11.06
C TRP A 75 -11.60 -3.94 11.69
N ARG A 76 -11.77 -4.96 10.85
CA ARG A 76 -12.13 -6.32 11.25
C ARG A 76 -11.22 -7.33 10.54
N TRP A 77 -10.70 -8.30 11.28
CA TRP A 77 -9.86 -9.36 10.73
C TRP A 77 -10.63 -10.44 9.95
N GLY A 78 -11.94 -10.59 10.24
CA GLY A 78 -12.78 -11.61 9.62
C GLY A 78 -12.71 -11.64 8.09
N PRO A 79 -13.02 -10.53 7.39
CA PRO A 79 -13.01 -10.50 5.92
C PRO A 79 -11.65 -10.86 5.32
N LEU A 80 -10.55 -10.41 5.91
CA LEU A 80 -9.20 -10.75 5.49
C LEU A 80 -8.91 -12.25 5.67
N CYS A 81 -9.26 -12.80 6.84
CA CYS A 81 -9.08 -14.23 7.12
C CYS A 81 -9.90 -15.09 6.16
N GLU A 82 -11.16 -14.74 5.93
CA GLU A 82 -12.05 -15.43 4.96
C GLU A 82 -11.46 -15.38 3.55
N ALA A 83 -10.96 -14.23 3.11
CA ALA A 83 -10.32 -14.08 1.81
C ALA A 83 -9.08 -15.00 1.67
N ALA A 84 -8.32 -15.21 2.74
CA ALA A 84 -7.21 -16.17 2.80
C ALA A 84 -7.63 -17.62 3.00
N GLY A 85 -8.94 -17.93 3.08
CA GLY A 85 -9.48 -19.26 3.34
C GLY A 85 -9.35 -19.73 4.80
N LEU A 86 -8.97 -18.85 5.71
CA LEU A 86 -8.83 -19.16 7.12
C LEU A 86 -10.19 -19.06 7.81
N LYS A 87 -10.58 -20.10 8.54
CA LYS A 87 -11.65 -20.00 9.52
C LYS A 87 -11.19 -19.07 10.65
N SER A 88 -12.12 -18.55 11.43
CA SER A 88 -11.85 -17.63 12.54
C SER A 88 -10.55 -17.97 13.29
N LEU A 89 -9.60 -17.05 13.26
CA LEU A 89 -8.34 -17.12 14.01
C LEU A 89 -8.46 -16.34 15.32
N SER A 90 -7.83 -16.86 16.38
CA SER A 90 -7.66 -16.09 17.60
C SER A 90 -6.74 -14.87 17.37
N HIS A 91 -6.90 -13.83 18.19
CA HIS A 91 -6.04 -12.64 18.14
C HIS A 91 -4.54 -12.98 18.27
N ASP A 92 -4.19 -13.97 19.10
CA ASP A 92 -2.79 -14.38 19.26
C ASP A 92 -2.22 -15.02 17.99
N LYS A 93 -3.00 -15.84 17.29
CA LYS A 93 -2.58 -16.41 16.01
C LYS A 93 -2.37 -15.35 14.94
N ILE A 94 -3.28 -14.38 14.84
CA ILE A 94 -3.16 -13.26 13.92
C ILE A 94 -1.91 -12.43 14.27
N ARG A 95 -1.72 -12.14 15.56
CA ARG A 95 -0.53 -11.45 16.06
C ARG A 95 0.75 -12.13 15.60
N ASN A 96 0.84 -13.44 15.81
CA ASN A 96 2.04 -14.20 15.45
C ASN A 96 2.26 -14.17 13.93
N LEU A 97 1.21 -14.33 13.12
CA LEU A 97 1.32 -14.21 11.66
C LEU A 97 1.88 -12.85 11.22
N VAL A 98 1.41 -11.77 11.85
CA VAL A 98 1.92 -10.42 11.55
C VAL A 98 3.38 -10.26 11.97
N ILE A 99 3.73 -10.64 13.20
CA ILE A 99 5.09 -10.48 13.74
C ILE A 99 6.09 -11.34 12.96
N ASP A 100 5.78 -12.64 12.79
CA ASP A 100 6.67 -13.56 12.07
C ASP A 100 6.81 -13.17 10.60
N GLY A 101 5.73 -12.68 9.99
CA GLY A 101 5.75 -12.15 8.64
C GLY A 101 6.66 -10.92 8.53
N HIS A 102 6.54 -9.96 9.45
CA HIS A 102 7.42 -8.80 9.52
C HIS A 102 8.91 -9.18 9.62
N GLN A 103 9.23 -10.13 10.50
CA GLN A 103 10.59 -10.62 10.64
C GLN A 103 11.11 -11.27 9.36
N GLN A 104 10.28 -12.07 8.69
CA GLN A 104 10.68 -12.76 7.45
C GLN A 104 10.85 -11.80 6.27
N TRP A 105 10.14 -10.68 6.24
CA TRP A 105 10.32 -9.61 5.26
C TRP A 105 11.39 -8.60 5.67
N CYS A 106 12.07 -8.79 6.80
CA CYS A 106 13.09 -7.89 7.34
C CYS A 106 12.60 -6.45 7.50
N LEU A 107 11.29 -6.25 7.72
CA LEU A 107 10.70 -4.91 7.81
C LEU A 107 11.16 -4.22 9.10
N GLN A 108 11.62 -2.97 8.96
CA GLN A 108 11.96 -2.16 10.13
C GLN A 108 10.69 -1.75 10.87
N THR A 109 10.56 -2.17 12.11
CA THR A 109 9.46 -1.78 12.98
C THR A 109 9.89 -0.66 13.90
N SER A 110 9.60 0.58 13.55
CA SER A 110 9.67 1.70 14.49
C SER A 110 8.46 1.77 15.42
N ILE A 111 7.48 0.92 15.23
CA ILE A 111 6.23 0.93 16.01
C ILE A 111 6.48 0.17 17.30
N LYS A 112 6.46 0.88 18.42
CA LYS A 112 6.28 0.28 19.74
C LYS A 112 4.98 -0.50 19.70
N THR A 113 5.08 -1.83 19.67
CA THR A 113 3.96 -2.78 19.61
C THR A 113 3.26 -2.90 20.98
N GLU A 114 3.10 -1.80 21.69
CA GLU A 114 2.33 -1.78 22.91
C GLU A 114 0.83 -1.87 22.58
N GLY A 115 0.24 -3.03 22.87
CA GLY A 115 -1.20 -3.27 22.76
C GLY A 115 -1.70 -3.70 21.38
N LYS A 116 -3.00 -3.80 21.21
CA LYS A 116 -3.81 -4.39 20.13
C LYS A 116 -3.64 -3.80 18.70
N ARG A 117 -2.49 -3.23 18.35
CA ARG A 117 -2.30 -2.40 17.13
C ARG A 117 -1.62 -3.10 15.95
N PHE A 118 -1.79 -4.41 15.82
CA PHE A 118 -1.21 -5.17 14.68
C PHE A 118 -1.71 -4.68 13.33
N ILE A 119 -2.89 -4.08 13.28
CA ILE A 119 -3.41 -3.47 12.05
C ILE A 119 -2.52 -2.32 11.57
N GLY A 120 -1.89 -1.56 12.47
CA GLY A 120 -0.94 -0.52 12.10
C GLY A 120 0.24 -1.07 11.30
N LEU A 121 0.77 -2.25 11.67
CA LEU A 121 1.84 -2.92 10.92
C LEU A 121 1.40 -3.32 9.51
N VAL A 122 0.17 -3.86 9.37
CA VAL A 122 -0.39 -4.20 8.05
C VAL A 122 -0.59 -2.96 7.20
N ALA A 123 -1.17 -1.90 7.77
CA ALA A 123 -1.41 -0.64 7.08
C ALA A 123 -0.11 0.00 6.59
N MET A 124 0.93 0.04 7.44
CA MET A 124 2.23 0.57 7.08
C MET A 124 2.93 -0.26 5.99
N SER A 125 2.78 -1.59 6.06
CA SER A 125 3.34 -2.48 5.05
C SER A 125 2.58 -2.41 3.72
N GLY A 126 1.25 -2.20 3.78
CA GLY A 126 0.36 -2.19 2.61
C GLY A 126 0.28 -0.85 1.88
N GLY A 127 0.73 0.24 2.52
CA GLY A 127 0.61 1.58 1.96
C GLY A 127 -0.83 2.10 1.94
N LEU A 128 -1.15 2.93 0.95
CA LEU A 128 -2.43 3.63 0.87
C LEU A 128 -3.55 2.74 0.31
N PRO A 129 -4.72 2.66 0.98
CA PRO A 129 -5.87 1.96 0.42
C PRO A 129 -6.42 2.70 -0.80
N MET A 130 -6.49 2.04 -1.95
CA MET A 130 -6.95 2.65 -3.21
C MET A 130 -8.36 3.25 -3.09
N ARG A 131 -9.28 2.53 -2.45
CA ARG A 131 -10.65 3.02 -2.24
C ARG A 131 -10.74 4.29 -1.40
N LEU A 132 -9.77 4.56 -0.51
CA LEU A 132 -9.72 5.82 0.23
C LEU A 132 -9.12 6.95 -0.61
N VAL A 133 -8.23 6.62 -1.54
CA VAL A 133 -7.70 7.58 -2.53
C VAL A 133 -8.79 7.99 -3.53
N GLU A 134 -9.59 7.04 -4.00
CA GLU A 134 -10.72 7.28 -4.91
C GLU A 134 -11.87 8.07 -4.27
N SER A 135 -12.04 7.98 -2.97
CA SER A 135 -13.12 8.63 -2.24
C SER A 135 -12.90 10.14 -2.16
N ALA A 136 -13.51 10.90 -3.04
CA ALA A 136 -13.39 12.36 -3.08
C ALA A 136 -13.72 13.09 -1.76
N GLN A 137 -14.46 12.44 -0.86
CA GLN A 137 -14.82 12.97 0.46
C GLN A 137 -13.98 12.40 1.60
N GLY A 138 -13.11 11.43 1.34
CA GLY A 138 -12.25 10.79 2.34
C GLY A 138 -11.15 11.73 2.84
N GLY A 139 -10.73 11.58 4.10
CA GLY A 139 -9.65 12.37 4.68
C GLY A 139 -8.35 12.29 3.90
N LEU A 140 -8.01 11.11 3.37
CA LEU A 140 -6.81 10.90 2.56
C LEU A 140 -6.88 11.67 1.23
N ALA A 141 -7.97 11.53 0.47
CA ALA A 141 -8.14 12.26 -0.79
C ALA A 141 -8.17 13.78 -0.56
N ARG A 142 -8.83 14.22 0.54
CA ARG A 142 -8.83 15.63 0.93
C ARG A 142 -7.42 16.14 1.26
N LEU A 143 -6.63 15.38 2.01
CA LEU A 143 -5.23 15.73 2.32
C LEU A 143 -4.43 15.87 1.02
N LEU A 144 -4.46 14.85 0.17
CA LEU A 144 -3.71 14.83 -1.09
C LEU A 144 -4.06 16.05 -1.94
N ARG A 145 -5.36 16.34 -2.13
CA ARG A 145 -5.80 17.53 -2.88
C ARG A 145 -5.31 18.82 -2.25
N MET A 146 -5.53 19.03 -0.96
CA MET A 146 -5.14 20.25 -0.27
C MET A 146 -3.65 20.52 -0.35
N VAL A 147 -2.82 19.49 -0.15
CA VAL A 147 -1.36 19.65 -0.21
C VAL A 147 -0.89 19.82 -1.64
N THR A 148 -1.50 19.14 -2.63
CA THR A 148 -1.18 19.35 -4.05
C THR A 148 -1.51 20.78 -4.49
N GLU A 149 -2.69 21.31 -4.11
CA GLU A 149 -3.07 22.71 -4.39
C GLU A 149 -2.12 23.71 -3.71
N GLN A 150 -1.75 23.48 -2.45
CA GLN A 150 -0.75 24.27 -1.74
C GLN A 150 0.61 24.25 -2.44
N ALA A 151 1.06 23.06 -2.85
CA ALA A 151 2.34 22.90 -3.52
C ALA A 151 2.39 23.67 -4.86
N LEU A 152 1.31 23.62 -5.63
CA LEU A 152 1.19 24.39 -6.88
C LEU A 152 1.14 25.90 -6.64
N HIS A 153 0.36 26.33 -5.64
CA HIS A 153 0.18 27.77 -5.38
C HIS A 153 1.43 28.45 -4.81
N TYR A 154 2.12 27.77 -3.87
CA TYR A 154 3.28 28.31 -3.16
C TYR A 154 4.61 27.77 -3.65
N ASN A 155 4.60 26.94 -4.70
CA ASN A 155 5.79 26.28 -5.25
C ASN A 155 6.59 25.52 -4.17
N LEU A 156 5.89 24.71 -3.36
CA LEU A 156 6.51 23.98 -2.26
C LEU A 156 7.38 22.83 -2.79
N HIS A 157 8.56 22.67 -2.20
CA HIS A 157 9.51 21.62 -2.54
C HIS A 157 10.02 20.92 -1.28
N ASP A 158 10.43 19.67 -1.43
CA ASP A 158 11.15 18.87 -0.45
C ASP A 158 10.59 18.99 0.98
N GLU A 159 11.36 19.57 1.89
CA GLU A 159 10.99 19.67 3.30
C GLU A 159 9.71 20.48 3.54
N GLN A 160 9.44 21.50 2.74
CA GLN A 160 8.22 22.30 2.84
C GLN A 160 6.98 21.47 2.46
N LEU A 161 7.10 20.62 1.43
CA LEU A 161 6.01 19.73 1.02
C LEU A 161 5.74 18.69 2.11
N ARG A 162 6.79 18.12 2.68
CA ARG A 162 6.68 17.20 3.81
C ARG A 162 6.00 17.83 5.03
N GLN A 163 6.40 19.04 5.39
CA GLN A 163 5.76 19.79 6.48
C GLN A 163 4.27 20.08 6.19
N ALA A 164 3.92 20.36 4.94
CA ALA A 164 2.52 20.54 4.54
C ALA A 164 1.71 19.23 4.70
N VAL A 165 2.28 18.07 4.38
CA VAL A 165 1.66 16.76 4.63
C VAL A 165 1.47 16.52 6.12
N GLU A 166 2.50 16.76 6.93
CA GLU A 166 2.45 16.57 8.39
C GLU A 166 1.42 17.50 9.06
N ALA A 167 1.30 18.74 8.59
CA ALA A 167 0.30 19.69 9.09
C ALA A 167 -1.15 19.22 8.86
N GLN A 168 -1.38 18.38 7.85
CA GLN A 168 -2.70 17.80 7.56
C GLN A 168 -2.90 16.39 8.14
N ALA A 169 -1.96 15.90 8.96
CA ALA A 169 -1.99 14.54 9.50
C ALA A 169 -3.29 14.19 10.26
N ALA A 170 -3.97 15.17 10.86
CA ALA A 170 -5.24 14.99 11.54
C ALA A 170 -6.37 14.45 10.62
N LEU A 171 -6.24 14.61 9.30
CA LEU A 171 -7.16 14.05 8.31
C LEU A 171 -6.94 12.54 8.08
N LEU A 172 -5.81 11.99 8.54
CA LEU A 172 -5.46 10.59 8.39
C LEU A 172 -5.96 9.77 9.58
N PRO A 173 -6.31 8.50 9.38
CA PRO A 173 -6.46 7.55 10.47
C PRO A 173 -5.19 7.52 11.35
N VAL A 174 -5.35 7.31 12.65
CA VAL A 174 -4.23 7.35 13.61
C VAL A 174 -3.09 6.38 13.22
N CYS A 175 -3.41 5.22 12.63
CA CYS A 175 -2.41 4.26 12.14
C CYS A 175 -1.53 4.81 11.00
N TYR A 176 -1.95 5.87 10.32
CA TYR A 176 -1.19 6.55 9.26
C TYR A 176 -0.43 7.80 9.72
N GLN A 177 -0.65 8.27 10.93
CA GLN A 177 0.04 9.46 11.47
C GLN A 177 1.47 9.11 11.90
N GLN A 178 2.32 8.76 10.92
CA GLN A 178 3.68 8.28 11.15
C GLN A 178 4.62 8.67 10.01
N SER A 179 5.89 8.92 10.34
CA SER A 179 6.90 9.41 9.41
C SER A 179 7.00 8.63 8.09
N PRO A 180 7.02 7.28 8.05
CA PRO A 180 7.08 6.55 6.78
C PRO A 180 5.86 6.76 5.88
N VAL A 181 4.68 7.01 6.48
CA VAL A 181 3.46 7.32 5.70
C VAL A 181 3.54 8.75 5.15
N TYR A 182 4.05 9.69 5.92
CA TYR A 182 4.25 11.07 5.42
C TYR A 182 5.23 11.11 4.27
N GLU A 183 6.30 10.35 4.33
CA GLU A 183 7.25 10.20 3.23
C GLU A 183 6.60 9.57 1.98
N LEU A 184 5.77 8.55 2.17
CA LEU A 184 5.01 7.95 1.06
C LEU A 184 4.05 8.97 0.41
N LEU A 185 3.34 9.76 1.21
CA LEU A 185 2.43 10.80 0.73
C LEU A 185 3.18 11.93 0.03
N ASP A 186 4.31 12.37 0.58
CA ASP A 186 5.20 13.34 -0.04
C ASP A 186 5.66 12.87 -1.43
N ASN A 187 6.18 11.64 -1.51
CA ASN A 187 6.61 11.05 -2.78
C ASN A 187 5.45 10.88 -3.78
N LEU A 188 4.26 10.53 -3.30
CA LEU A 188 3.07 10.42 -4.15
C LEU A 188 2.67 11.78 -4.72
N ILE A 189 2.66 12.83 -3.91
CA ILE A 189 2.34 14.19 -4.36
C ILE A 189 3.39 14.68 -5.37
N LYS A 190 4.69 14.45 -5.10
CA LYS A 190 5.78 14.76 -6.04
C LYS A 190 5.58 14.08 -7.39
N ALA A 191 5.19 12.79 -7.39
CA ALA A 191 4.89 12.07 -8.61
C ALA A 191 3.71 12.70 -9.39
N VAL A 192 2.63 13.06 -8.68
CA VAL A 192 1.46 13.74 -9.29
C VAL A 192 1.88 15.08 -9.90
N LEU A 193 2.61 15.90 -9.16
CA LEU A 193 3.07 17.22 -9.64
C LEU A 193 3.99 17.09 -10.86
N HIS A 194 4.92 16.14 -10.82
CA HIS A 194 5.82 15.84 -11.93
C HIS A 194 5.06 15.42 -13.19
N ILE A 195 4.13 14.49 -13.07
CA ILE A 195 3.32 14.01 -14.20
C ILE A 195 2.46 15.16 -14.77
N ARG A 196 1.81 15.93 -13.92
CA ARG A 196 0.98 17.07 -14.35
C ARG A 196 1.78 18.10 -15.13
N ALA A 197 2.98 18.41 -14.67
CA ALA A 197 3.85 19.39 -15.34
C ALA A 197 4.45 18.84 -16.63
N THR A 198 4.99 17.61 -16.60
CA THR A 198 5.72 17.01 -17.74
C THR A 198 4.80 16.73 -18.93
N TYR A 199 3.58 16.27 -18.66
CA TYR A 199 2.62 15.88 -19.70
C TYR A 199 1.49 16.89 -19.89
N GLU A 200 1.60 18.10 -19.33
CA GLU A 200 0.63 19.18 -19.47
C GLU A 200 -0.83 18.69 -19.26
N LEU A 201 -1.06 18.02 -18.13
CA LEU A 201 -2.35 17.40 -17.83
C LEU A 201 -3.40 18.35 -17.22
N HIS A 202 -3.11 19.64 -17.22
CA HIS A 202 -4.07 20.66 -16.78
C HIS A 202 -5.27 20.65 -17.72
N ASP A 203 -6.46 20.56 -17.16
CA ASP A 203 -7.75 20.60 -17.88
C ASP A 203 -7.95 19.51 -18.94
N VAL A 204 -7.19 18.42 -18.87
CA VAL A 204 -7.37 17.26 -19.77
C VAL A 204 -8.54 16.40 -19.31
N SER A 205 -9.48 16.16 -20.20
CA SER A 205 -10.67 15.34 -19.89
C SER A 205 -10.34 13.88 -19.59
N ASP A 206 -9.37 13.31 -20.31
CA ASP A 206 -8.87 11.95 -20.13
C ASP A 206 -7.34 11.97 -19.91
N PRO A 207 -6.85 12.24 -18.69
CA PRO A 207 -5.42 12.31 -18.40
C PRO A 207 -4.73 10.94 -18.51
N ILE A 208 -5.44 9.85 -18.19
CA ILE A 208 -4.87 8.50 -18.29
C ILE A 208 -4.68 8.07 -19.73
N GLY A 209 -5.66 8.32 -20.57
CA GLY A 209 -5.53 8.03 -22.01
C GLY A 209 -4.41 8.84 -22.67
N LYS A 210 -4.17 10.09 -22.22
CA LYS A 210 -3.01 10.89 -22.66
C LYS A 210 -1.71 10.26 -22.16
N LEU A 211 -1.61 9.94 -20.87
CA LEU A 211 -0.41 9.31 -20.29
C LEU A 211 -0.06 7.99 -20.94
N GLN A 212 -1.03 7.11 -21.19
CA GLN A 212 -0.78 5.84 -21.85
C GLN A 212 -0.17 5.97 -23.24
N LYS A 213 -0.45 7.06 -23.94
CA LYS A 213 0.12 7.34 -25.27
C LYS A 213 1.52 7.94 -25.20
N GLU A 214 1.75 8.85 -24.26
CA GLU A 214 2.99 9.63 -24.15
C GLU A 214 4.04 8.96 -23.26
N CYS A 215 3.61 8.18 -22.28
CA CYS A 215 4.45 7.45 -21.32
C CYS A 215 3.78 6.09 -21.00
N PRO A 216 3.98 5.03 -21.79
CA PRO A 216 3.37 3.72 -21.59
C PRO A 216 3.62 3.16 -20.17
N ASP A 217 4.78 3.44 -19.60
CA ASP A 217 5.22 2.98 -18.27
C ASP A 217 4.92 3.99 -17.15
N TRP A 218 3.94 4.87 -17.34
CA TRP A 218 3.58 5.94 -16.40
C TRP A 218 3.28 5.44 -14.98
N GLU A 219 2.80 4.21 -14.84
CA GLU A 219 2.53 3.60 -13.53
C GLU A 219 3.79 3.45 -12.67
N ASP A 220 4.96 3.33 -13.29
CA ASP A 220 6.23 3.20 -12.59
C ASP A 220 6.73 4.49 -11.95
N ILE A 221 6.17 5.63 -12.33
CA ILE A 221 6.49 6.94 -11.71
C ILE A 221 5.92 7.00 -10.29
N PHE A 222 4.79 6.33 -10.03
CA PHE A 222 4.19 6.34 -8.70
C PHE A 222 4.93 5.41 -7.73
N PRO A 223 5.07 5.82 -6.46
CA PRO A 223 5.74 5.01 -5.43
C PRO A 223 4.93 3.77 -5.04
N ILE A 224 3.64 3.72 -5.40
CA ILE A 224 2.71 2.61 -5.16
C ILE A 224 2.04 2.19 -6.47
N THR A 225 1.57 0.95 -6.53
CA THR A 225 0.71 0.53 -7.66
C THR A 225 -0.66 1.19 -7.50
N LEU A 226 -1.08 1.94 -8.51
CA LEU A 226 -2.40 2.56 -8.61
C LEU A 226 -3.13 1.92 -9.80
N ASP A 227 -4.45 1.72 -9.66
CA ASP A 227 -5.26 1.49 -10.84
C ASP A 227 -5.56 2.81 -11.58
N SER A 228 -6.05 2.70 -12.80
CA SER A 228 -6.33 3.86 -13.65
C SER A 228 -7.34 4.83 -13.03
N GLN A 229 -8.28 4.34 -12.23
CA GLN A 229 -9.28 5.19 -11.58
C GLN A 229 -8.69 5.99 -10.43
N ALA A 230 -7.90 5.35 -9.55
CA ALA A 230 -7.18 6.00 -8.46
C ALA A 230 -6.19 7.04 -9.00
N ALA A 231 -5.44 6.68 -10.04
CA ALA A 231 -4.50 7.60 -10.70
C ALA A 231 -5.21 8.79 -11.32
N ALA A 232 -6.33 8.58 -12.05
CA ALA A 232 -7.12 9.66 -12.63
C ALA A 232 -7.66 10.61 -11.55
N SER A 233 -8.13 10.07 -10.42
CA SER A 233 -8.62 10.85 -9.29
C SER A 233 -7.52 11.75 -8.69
N LEU A 234 -6.30 11.21 -8.53
CA LEU A 234 -5.16 11.97 -8.01
C LEU A 234 -4.67 13.05 -8.96
N ILE A 235 -4.66 12.77 -10.26
CA ILE A 235 -4.17 13.71 -11.29
C ILE A 235 -5.16 14.86 -11.52
N LYS A 236 -6.46 14.59 -11.42
CA LYS A 236 -7.51 15.62 -11.62
C LYS A 236 -7.71 16.53 -10.40
N GLY A 237 -7.53 15.97 -9.19
CA GLY A 237 -7.72 16.67 -7.92
C GLY A 237 -6.67 17.64 -7.61
#